data_12121d2be36167300f455f0e042f2082
#
_entry.id   12121d2be36167300f455f0e042f2082
#
_cell.length_a   1.000
_cell.length_b   1.000
_cell.length_c   1.000
_cell.angle_alpha   90.00
_cell.angle_beta   90.00
_cell.angle_gamma   90.00
#
_symmetry.space_group_name_H-M   'P 1'
#
loop_
_entity.id
_entity.type
_entity.pdbx_description
1 polymer ?
#
loop_
_entity_poly.entity_id
_entity_poly.type
_entity_poly.pdbx_seq_one_letter_code
_entity_poly.pdbx_strand_id
1 'polypeptide(L)'
;MQITSRFTIAVHALAFIDLFQDKQRVTCNALASSIQVNPVIIRTVLSKLKEAGIIDARQGSGGSRLARPLNEISLYDIYKAVDTVDETGLFHFHENPHPKCVVGGNIHKALDDKIQRVQDTMEDELRKITMADVVDDLTKEMNRRGQSV
;
A
#
# COMPACT_ATOMS: atom_id res chain seq x y z
N MET A 1 10.82 9.31 -4.76
CA MET A 1 10.21 7.98 -4.60
C MET A 1 8.93 7.89 -5.41
N GLN A 2 8.62 6.75 -5.94
CA GLN A 2 7.38 6.52 -6.68
C GLN A 2 6.48 5.59 -5.87
N ILE A 3 5.19 5.89 -5.83
CA ILE A 3 4.21 4.91 -5.40
C ILE A 3 4.18 3.83 -6.48
N THR A 4 4.58 2.64 -6.12
CA THR A 4 4.71 1.52 -7.06
C THR A 4 3.41 0.71 -7.13
N SER A 5 3.32 -0.18 -8.12
CA SER A 5 2.22 -1.15 -8.19
C SER A 5 2.17 -2.08 -6.97
N ARG A 6 3.23 -2.16 -6.18
CA ARG A 6 3.22 -2.91 -4.91
C ARG A 6 2.14 -2.42 -3.95
N PHE A 7 1.84 -1.13 -3.96
CA PHE A 7 0.77 -0.55 -3.17
C PHE A 7 -0.60 -1.16 -3.54
N THR A 8 -0.96 -1.12 -4.80
CA THR A 8 -2.25 -1.68 -5.26
C THR A 8 -2.28 -3.21 -5.18
N ILE A 9 -1.15 -3.88 -5.41
CA ILE A 9 -1.00 -5.32 -5.19
C ILE A 9 -1.26 -5.67 -3.71
N ALA A 10 -0.73 -4.89 -2.79
CA ALA A 10 -0.94 -5.09 -1.36
C ALA A 10 -2.41 -4.91 -0.97
N VAL A 11 -3.08 -3.88 -1.49
CA VAL A 11 -4.52 -3.66 -1.27
C VAL A 11 -5.34 -4.85 -1.79
N HIS A 12 -5.06 -5.32 -3.01
CA HIS A 12 -5.71 -6.48 -3.59
C HIS A 12 -5.48 -7.74 -2.74
N ALA A 13 -4.24 -7.97 -2.32
CA ALA A 13 -3.89 -9.13 -1.47
C ALA A 13 -4.66 -9.11 -0.15
N LEU A 14 -4.76 -7.97 0.52
CA LEU A 14 -5.48 -7.84 1.78
C LEU A 14 -6.99 -8.08 1.61
N ALA A 15 -7.59 -7.58 0.54
CA ALA A 15 -8.99 -7.85 0.22
C ALA A 15 -9.23 -9.34 -0.02
N PHE A 16 -8.34 -10.00 -0.77
CA PHE A 16 -8.42 -11.44 -1.01
C PHE A 16 -8.28 -12.24 0.30
N ILE A 17 -7.33 -11.87 1.15
CA ILE A 17 -7.13 -12.53 2.45
C ILE A 17 -8.40 -12.41 3.29
N ASP A 18 -8.98 -11.23 3.38
CA ASP A 18 -10.20 -11.02 4.15
C ASP A 18 -11.35 -11.91 3.67
N LEU A 19 -11.59 -11.96 2.37
CA LEU A 19 -12.71 -12.70 1.81
C LEU A 19 -12.54 -14.23 1.88
N PHE A 20 -11.30 -14.72 1.90
CA PHE A 20 -11.03 -16.16 1.77
C PHE A 20 -10.37 -16.81 2.98
N GLN A 21 -9.82 -16.04 3.94
CA GLN A 21 -9.03 -16.62 5.05
C GLN A 21 -9.75 -17.68 5.89
N ASP A 22 -11.08 -17.60 5.99
CA ASP A 22 -11.90 -18.54 6.75
C ASP A 22 -12.51 -19.65 5.88
N LYS A 23 -12.29 -19.59 4.56
CA LYS A 23 -12.84 -20.55 3.59
C LYS A 23 -11.78 -21.47 3.02
N GLN A 24 -10.58 -20.97 2.87
CA GLN A 24 -9.45 -21.72 2.30
C GLN A 24 -8.13 -21.17 2.80
N ARG A 25 -7.07 -21.94 2.59
CA ARG A 25 -5.72 -21.50 2.82
C ARG A 25 -5.31 -20.47 1.77
N VAL A 26 -4.96 -19.26 2.19
CA VAL A 26 -4.51 -18.20 1.28
C VAL A 26 -3.01 -18.33 1.07
N THR A 27 -2.62 -18.89 -0.06
CA THR A 27 -1.23 -19.13 -0.45
C THR A 27 -0.70 -18.02 -1.37
N CYS A 28 0.62 -17.90 -1.49
CA CYS A 28 1.25 -17.01 -2.47
C CYS A 28 0.79 -17.30 -3.90
N ASN A 29 0.61 -18.57 -4.25
CA ASN A 29 0.15 -18.96 -5.58
C ASN A 29 -1.30 -18.56 -5.83
N ALA A 30 -2.20 -18.70 -4.84
CA ALA A 30 -3.57 -18.24 -4.95
C ALA A 30 -3.64 -16.72 -5.16
N LEU A 31 -2.87 -15.96 -4.40
CA LEU A 31 -2.76 -14.51 -4.55
C LEU A 31 -2.18 -14.12 -5.90
N ALA A 32 -1.09 -14.76 -6.31
CA ALA A 32 -0.46 -14.49 -7.61
C ALA A 32 -1.41 -14.78 -8.78
N SER A 33 -2.23 -15.81 -8.67
CA SER A 33 -3.25 -16.13 -9.67
C SER A 33 -4.35 -15.07 -9.74
N SER A 34 -4.85 -14.62 -8.60
CA SER A 34 -5.88 -13.58 -8.54
C SER A 34 -5.36 -12.22 -9.05
N ILE A 35 -4.16 -11.85 -8.65
CA ILE A 35 -3.57 -10.54 -8.97
C ILE A 35 -2.93 -10.53 -10.36
N GLN A 36 -2.62 -11.70 -10.91
CA GLN A 36 -1.93 -11.87 -12.21
C GLN A 36 -0.52 -11.27 -12.21
N VAL A 37 0.24 -11.61 -11.17
CA VAL A 37 1.65 -11.21 -11.02
C VAL A 37 2.51 -12.40 -10.61
N ASN A 38 3.82 -12.23 -10.74
CA ASN A 38 4.78 -13.25 -10.34
C ASN A 38 4.71 -13.50 -8.82
N PRO A 39 4.67 -14.78 -8.38
CA PRO A 39 4.67 -15.13 -6.95
C PRO A 39 5.82 -14.53 -6.13
N VAL A 40 6.95 -14.23 -6.73
CA VAL A 40 8.08 -13.57 -6.07
C VAL A 40 7.69 -12.16 -5.58
N ILE A 41 6.94 -11.43 -6.40
CA ILE A 41 6.42 -10.10 -6.03
C ILE A 41 5.46 -10.22 -4.84
N ILE A 42 4.59 -11.22 -4.87
CA ILE A 42 3.66 -11.51 -3.76
C ILE A 42 4.41 -11.79 -2.47
N ARG A 43 5.45 -12.63 -2.50
CA ARG A 43 6.25 -12.93 -1.31
C ARG A 43 6.89 -11.68 -0.73
N THR A 44 7.42 -10.81 -1.57
CA THR A 44 8.02 -9.54 -1.13
C THR A 44 6.97 -8.64 -0.47
N VAL A 45 5.80 -8.50 -1.08
CA VAL A 45 4.70 -7.69 -0.54
C VAL A 45 4.21 -8.27 0.80
N LEU A 46 3.96 -9.57 0.87
CA LEU A 46 3.50 -10.24 2.09
C LEU A 46 4.52 -10.12 3.23
N SER A 47 5.81 -10.23 2.93
CA SER A 47 6.87 -10.05 3.92
C SER A 47 6.81 -8.66 4.55
N LYS A 48 6.65 -7.63 3.73
CA LYS A 48 6.55 -6.24 4.20
C LYS A 48 5.28 -6.00 5.01
N LEU A 49 4.15 -6.55 4.60
CA LEU A 49 2.89 -6.46 5.35
C LEU A 49 3.00 -7.17 6.71
N LYS A 50 3.69 -8.31 6.76
CA LYS A 50 3.94 -9.05 7.99
C LYS A 50 4.85 -8.25 8.94
N GLU A 51 5.94 -7.69 8.44
CA GLU A 51 6.84 -6.84 9.23
C GLU A 51 6.12 -5.64 9.84
N ALA A 52 5.14 -5.08 9.12
CA ALA A 52 4.31 -3.98 9.58
C ALA A 52 3.18 -4.41 10.54
N GLY A 53 3.02 -5.71 10.82
CA GLY A 53 1.98 -6.21 11.71
C GLY A 53 0.57 -6.16 11.12
N ILE A 54 0.44 -6.08 9.81
CA ILE A 54 -0.85 -6.02 9.10
C ILE A 54 -1.40 -7.42 8.85
N ILE A 55 -0.52 -8.38 8.57
CA ILE A 55 -0.87 -9.79 8.39
C ILE A 55 -0.01 -10.69 9.26
N ASP A 56 -0.53 -11.90 9.48
CA ASP A 56 0.22 -13.05 9.96
C ASP A 56 0.37 -14.05 8.81
N ALA A 57 1.59 -14.58 8.66
CA ALA A 57 1.86 -15.68 7.74
C ALA A 57 2.37 -16.86 8.56
N ARG A 58 1.54 -17.91 8.67
CA ARG A 58 1.94 -19.13 9.37
C ARG A 58 2.66 -20.08 8.41
N GLN A 59 3.85 -20.50 8.79
CA GLN A 59 4.52 -21.59 8.10
C GLN A 59 3.73 -22.89 8.26
N GLY A 60 3.59 -23.65 7.19
CA GLY A 60 2.94 -24.95 7.20
C GLY A 60 1.46 -24.88 6.76
N SER A 61 0.51 -24.98 7.67
CA SER A 61 -0.89 -25.24 7.36
C SER A 61 -1.80 -24.02 7.26
N GLY A 62 -1.35 -22.82 7.66
CA GLY A 62 -2.25 -21.69 7.91
C GLY A 62 -2.45 -20.70 6.76
N GLY A 63 -1.49 -20.54 5.87
CA GLY A 63 -1.50 -19.46 4.88
C GLY A 63 -1.44 -18.06 5.51
N SER A 64 -1.78 -17.04 4.74
CA SER A 64 -1.83 -15.65 5.21
C SER A 64 -3.18 -15.33 5.83
N ARG A 65 -3.17 -14.60 6.94
CA ARG A 65 -4.37 -14.10 7.62
C ARG A 65 -4.18 -12.64 8.04
N LEU A 66 -5.28 -11.91 8.19
CA LEU A 66 -5.23 -10.57 8.75
C LEU A 66 -4.82 -10.61 10.23
N ALA A 67 -3.92 -9.72 10.63
CA ALA A 67 -3.50 -9.53 12.02
C ALA A 67 -4.28 -8.43 12.73
N ARG A 68 -4.98 -7.58 11.96
CA ARG A 68 -5.79 -6.46 12.46
C ARG A 68 -7.13 -6.40 11.73
N PRO A 69 -8.18 -5.83 12.37
CA PRO A 69 -9.45 -5.59 11.69
C PRO A 69 -9.28 -4.65 10.50
N LEU A 70 -10.10 -4.84 9.46
CA LEU A 70 -10.05 -3.99 8.25
C LEU A 70 -10.18 -2.50 8.52
N ASN A 71 -11.02 -2.11 9.50
CA ASN A 71 -11.22 -0.71 9.86
C ASN A 71 -10.03 -0.09 10.61
N GLU A 72 -9.07 -0.90 11.01
CA GLU A 72 -7.82 -0.45 11.64
C GLU A 72 -6.62 -0.51 10.70
N ILE A 73 -6.84 -0.83 9.42
CA ILE A 73 -5.83 -0.84 8.38
C ILE A 73 -6.15 0.28 7.40
N SER A 74 -5.42 1.40 7.47
CA SER A 74 -5.57 2.50 6.52
C SER A 74 -4.74 2.28 5.26
N LEU A 75 -5.10 2.97 4.18
CA LEU A 75 -4.25 2.98 2.98
C LEU A 75 -2.87 3.58 3.28
N TYR A 76 -2.77 4.47 4.25
CA TYR A 76 -1.49 4.99 4.72
C TYR A 76 -0.62 3.90 5.34
N ASP A 77 -1.19 3.04 6.19
CA ASP A 77 -0.46 1.91 6.79
C ASP A 77 0.13 0.99 5.72
N ILE A 78 -0.65 0.70 4.67
CA ILE A 78 -0.22 -0.13 3.55
C ILE A 78 0.90 0.56 2.78
N TYR A 79 0.72 1.83 2.48
CA TYR A 79 1.71 2.65 1.79
C TYR A 79 3.06 2.66 2.52
N LYS A 80 3.04 2.88 3.82
CA LYS A 80 4.24 2.86 4.66
C LYS A 80 4.88 1.48 4.74
N ALA A 81 4.09 0.42 4.64
CA ALA A 81 4.59 -0.95 4.74
C ALA A 81 5.32 -1.39 3.47
N VAL A 82 4.78 -1.08 2.28
CA VAL A 82 5.23 -1.70 1.02
C VAL A 82 6.07 -0.79 0.14
N ASP A 83 5.86 0.52 0.24
CA ASP A 83 6.71 1.48 -0.44
C ASP A 83 7.75 2.01 0.54
N THR A 84 9.02 1.81 0.21
CA THR A 84 10.11 2.40 0.98
C THR A 84 10.06 3.92 0.80
N VAL A 85 9.36 4.57 1.72
CA VAL A 85 9.47 6.02 1.88
C VAL A 85 10.80 6.24 2.59
N ASP A 86 11.81 6.62 1.84
CA ASP A 86 13.01 7.15 2.47
C ASP A 86 12.70 8.48 3.16
N GLU A 87 13.63 9.00 3.92
CA GLU A 87 13.46 10.25 4.67
C GLU A 87 13.15 11.46 3.77
N THR A 88 13.35 11.33 2.45
CA THR A 88 13.12 12.40 1.48
C THR A 88 11.66 12.49 0.98
N GLY A 89 10.82 11.51 1.32
CA GLY A 89 9.41 11.51 0.93
C GLY A 89 9.15 11.08 -0.50
N LEU A 90 8.00 11.49 -1.05
CA LEU A 90 7.55 11.12 -2.40
C LEU A 90 8.28 11.86 -3.51
N PHE A 91 8.72 13.06 -3.21
CA PHE A 91 9.32 13.94 -4.20
C PHE A 91 10.82 13.97 -3.99
N HIS A 92 11.56 13.69 -5.06
CA HIS A 92 12.99 13.90 -5.06
C HIS A 92 13.28 15.33 -5.50
N PHE A 93 14.05 16.02 -4.68
CA PHE A 93 14.54 17.34 -5.01
C PHE A 93 15.89 17.22 -5.72
N HIS A 94 16.11 18.02 -6.76
CA HIS A 94 17.42 18.13 -7.36
C HIS A 94 18.39 18.74 -6.36
N GLU A 95 19.55 18.17 -6.26
CA GLU A 95 20.58 18.60 -5.33
C GLU A 95 21.50 19.66 -5.96
N ASN A 96 21.99 20.54 -5.14
CA ASN A 96 23.06 21.49 -5.50
C ASN A 96 22.78 22.38 -6.72
N PRO A 97 21.63 23.08 -6.80
CA PRO A 97 21.46 24.11 -7.82
C PRO A 97 22.50 25.20 -7.62
N HIS A 98 22.86 25.87 -8.72
CA HIS A 98 23.97 26.85 -8.70
C HIS A 98 23.69 28.00 -7.73
N PRO A 99 24.48 28.15 -6.65
CA PRO A 99 24.15 29.07 -5.55
C PRO A 99 24.21 30.54 -5.92
N LYS A 100 24.98 30.91 -6.95
CA LYS A 100 25.10 32.28 -7.44
C LYS A 100 24.05 32.64 -8.49
N CYS A 101 23.31 31.66 -9.00
CA CYS A 101 22.17 31.93 -9.86
C CYS A 101 21.01 32.45 -9.01
N VAL A 102 20.36 33.51 -9.44
CA VAL A 102 19.22 34.09 -8.71
C VAL A 102 18.09 33.09 -8.53
N VAL A 103 17.83 32.25 -9.51
CA VAL A 103 16.84 31.16 -9.42
C VAL A 103 17.40 29.99 -8.59
N GLY A 104 18.54 29.45 -8.98
CA GLY A 104 19.15 28.29 -8.33
C GLY A 104 19.42 28.48 -6.84
N GLY A 105 19.84 29.65 -6.42
CA GLY A 105 20.13 29.99 -5.02
C GLY A 105 18.86 30.12 -4.14
N ASN A 106 17.68 30.23 -4.75
CA ASN A 106 16.43 30.47 -4.02
C ASN A 106 15.33 29.45 -4.29
N ILE A 107 15.50 28.52 -5.24
CA ILE A 107 14.44 27.60 -5.68
C ILE A 107 13.91 26.72 -4.55
N HIS A 108 14.78 26.18 -3.70
CA HIS A 108 14.37 25.33 -2.59
C HIS A 108 13.54 26.09 -1.56
N LYS A 109 13.90 27.32 -1.25
CA LYS A 109 13.09 28.17 -0.33
C LYS A 109 11.71 28.49 -0.89
N ALA A 110 11.58 28.56 -2.21
CA ALA A 110 10.30 28.85 -2.87
C ALA A 110 9.43 27.63 -3.08
N LEU A 111 10.03 26.45 -3.22
CA LEU A 111 9.34 25.23 -3.67
C LEU A 111 9.12 24.21 -2.57
N ASP A 112 10.10 23.95 -1.71
CA ASP A 112 10.12 22.77 -0.85
C ASP A 112 8.92 22.71 0.11
N ASP A 113 8.56 23.82 0.72
CA ASP A 113 7.39 23.89 1.60
C ASP A 113 6.08 23.57 0.89
N LYS A 114 5.95 23.98 -0.38
CA LYS A 114 4.76 23.72 -1.19
C LYS A 114 4.63 22.23 -1.52
N ILE A 115 5.75 21.60 -1.86
CA ILE A 115 5.80 20.15 -2.14
C ILE A 115 5.52 19.36 -0.86
N GLN A 116 6.07 19.78 0.27
CA GLN A 116 5.79 19.14 1.55
C GLN A 116 4.30 19.21 1.91
N ARG A 117 3.64 20.32 1.66
CA ARG A 117 2.19 20.45 1.87
C ARG A 117 1.38 19.51 0.99
N VAL A 118 1.79 19.32 -0.26
CA VAL A 118 1.14 18.37 -1.18
C VAL A 118 1.29 16.94 -0.64
N GLN A 119 2.49 16.56 -0.21
CA GLN A 119 2.74 15.24 0.37
C GLN A 119 1.92 15.02 1.64
N ASP A 120 1.93 15.98 2.56
CA ASP A 120 1.17 15.88 3.82
C ASP A 120 -0.33 15.73 3.55
N THR A 121 -0.87 16.47 2.60
CA THR A 121 -2.29 16.37 2.22
C THR A 121 -2.62 14.99 1.65
N MET A 122 -1.77 14.45 0.80
CA MET A 122 -1.93 13.11 0.25
C MET A 122 -1.90 12.05 1.36
N GLU A 123 -0.93 12.13 2.26
CA GLU A 123 -0.81 11.18 3.37
C GLU A 123 -2.01 11.27 4.31
N ASP A 124 -2.51 12.47 4.59
CA ASP A 124 -3.72 12.68 5.40
C ASP A 124 -4.95 12.04 4.75
N GLU A 125 -5.09 12.12 3.43
CA GLU A 125 -6.18 11.47 2.72
C GLU A 125 -6.04 9.94 2.77
N LEU A 126 -4.83 9.41 2.60
CA LEU A 126 -4.57 7.97 2.74
C LEU A 126 -4.93 7.44 4.13
N ARG A 127 -4.76 8.24 5.19
CA ARG A 127 -5.13 7.86 6.56
C ARG A 127 -6.63 7.73 6.77
N LYS A 128 -7.42 8.46 6.01
CA LYS A 128 -8.89 8.46 6.13
C LYS A 128 -9.57 7.27 5.47
N ILE A 129 -8.91 6.64 4.51
CA ILE A 129 -9.46 5.51 3.76
C ILE A 129 -8.94 4.22 4.38
N THR A 130 -9.83 3.34 4.77
CA THR A 130 -9.48 2.05 5.38
C THR A 130 -9.70 0.89 4.43
N MET A 131 -9.14 -0.26 4.75
CA MET A 131 -9.43 -1.50 4.03
C MET A 131 -10.90 -1.92 4.17
N ALA A 132 -11.58 -1.52 5.25
CA ALA A 132 -13.02 -1.74 5.37
C ALA A 132 -13.78 -1.00 4.26
N ASP A 133 -13.42 0.24 3.96
CA ASP A 133 -14.04 1.01 2.88
C ASP A 133 -13.83 0.32 1.52
N VAL A 134 -12.62 -0.16 1.26
CA VAL A 134 -12.28 -0.86 0.01
C VAL A 134 -13.06 -2.17 -0.14
N VAL A 135 -13.10 -2.98 0.91
CA VAL A 135 -13.80 -4.28 0.89
C VAL A 135 -15.31 -4.08 0.80
N ASP A 136 -15.87 -3.06 1.46
CA ASP A 136 -17.28 -2.73 1.34
C ASP A 136 -17.66 -2.40 -0.11
N ASP A 137 -16.88 -1.56 -0.76
CA ASP A 137 -17.11 -1.20 -2.17
C ASP A 137 -16.89 -2.40 -3.10
N LEU A 138 -15.88 -3.22 -2.84
CA LEU A 138 -15.65 -4.46 -3.56
C LEU A 138 -16.85 -5.41 -3.45
N THR A 139 -17.38 -5.60 -2.27
CA THR A 139 -18.53 -6.48 -2.00
C THR A 139 -19.79 -5.96 -2.70
N LYS A 140 -20.02 -4.66 -2.68
CA LYS A 140 -21.14 -4.04 -3.41
C LYS A 140 -21.01 -4.29 -4.92
N GLU A 141 -19.84 -4.16 -5.48
CA GLU A 141 -19.60 -4.41 -6.91
C GLU A 141 -19.78 -5.88 -7.26
N MET A 142 -19.30 -6.80 -6.41
CA MET A 142 -19.53 -8.25 -6.58
C MET A 142 -21.03 -8.56 -6.60
N ASN A 143 -21.79 -8.02 -5.65
CA ASN A 143 -23.24 -8.23 -5.57
C ASN A 143 -23.95 -7.66 -6.80
N ARG A 144 -23.56 -6.48 -7.28
CA ARG A 144 -24.11 -5.88 -8.51
C ARG A 144 -23.88 -6.80 -9.72
N ARG A 145 -22.77 -7.51 -9.77
CA ARG A 145 -22.44 -8.46 -10.85
C ARG A 145 -22.97 -9.87 -10.62
N GLY A 146 -23.72 -10.11 -9.54
CA GLY A 146 -24.25 -11.42 -9.21
C GLY A 146 -23.19 -12.44 -8.76
N GLN A 147 -22.04 -11.96 -8.29
CA GLN A 147 -20.94 -12.80 -7.83
C GLN A 147 -21.00 -12.95 -6.30
N SER A 148 -20.57 -14.11 -5.81
CA SER A 148 -20.42 -14.39 -4.38
C SER A 148 -19.12 -15.14 -4.13
N VAL A 149 -18.65 -15.07 -2.89
CA VAL A 149 -17.45 -15.77 -2.44
C VAL A 149 -17.81 -17.10 -1.80
#